data_3ac20dd875be760fdd7a43e30ee899e0
#
_entry.id   3ac20dd875be760fdd7a43e30ee899e0
#
_cell.length_a   1.000
_cell.length_b   1.000
_cell.length_c   1.000
_cell.angle_alpha   90.00
_cell.angle_beta   90.00
_cell.angle_gamma   90.00
#
_symmetry.space_group_name_H-M   'P 1'
#
loop_
_entity.id
_entity.type
_entity.pdbx_description
1 polymer ?
#
loop_
_entity_poly.entity_id
_entity_poly.type
_entity_poly.pdbx_seq_one_letter_code
_entity_poly.pdbx_strand_id
1 'polypeptide(L)'
;MGKIIAIANQKGGVGKTTTAINLASSLAVEGKKVLLIDADPQANATSGLGIDPKKMSSSIYECLVDDYPLAGTEVETCVKGLYLIGSRIDLVGAELELISKPDREKVLARLLAQVIDNYDYVLIDCSPSLGLITVNALTAANSVIIPVQAEYFALEGISKLLNTIRIIKSKLNPALEIEGFLLTMYDARLRLANQIYEELKTHFGDMVFNTVIPRNIKLSEAPSHGLPAILYDPESRGAQSHVQLAKEVIKKNSRKH
;
A
#
# COMPACT_ATOMS: atom_id res chain seq x y z
N MET A 1 14.44 -8.79 -10.23
CA MET A 1 13.20 -8.05 -10.58
C MET A 1 12.47 -7.69 -9.30
N GLY A 2 12.17 -6.43 -9.09
CA GLY A 2 11.51 -5.94 -7.88
C GLY A 2 10.07 -6.46 -7.74
N LYS A 3 9.56 -6.49 -6.51
CA LYS A 3 8.20 -6.94 -6.19
C LYS A 3 7.26 -5.76 -6.04
N ILE A 4 6.18 -5.70 -6.82
CA ILE A 4 5.14 -4.67 -6.74
C ILE A 4 4.00 -5.18 -5.87
N ILE A 5 3.67 -4.47 -4.79
CA ILE A 5 2.62 -4.82 -3.84
C ILE A 5 1.64 -3.63 -3.71
N ALA A 6 0.39 -3.83 -4.09
CA ALA A 6 -0.66 -2.87 -3.81
C ALA A 6 -1.19 -3.04 -2.38
N ILE A 7 -1.54 -1.94 -1.71
CA ILE A 7 -2.19 -1.96 -0.40
C ILE A 7 -3.58 -1.40 -0.60
N ALA A 8 -4.59 -2.27 -0.60
CA ALA A 8 -5.94 -1.91 -1.02
C ALA A 8 -7.02 -2.46 -0.08
N ASN A 9 -8.04 -1.65 0.16
CA ASN A 9 -9.31 -2.03 0.75
C ASN A 9 -10.34 -0.94 0.45
N GLN A 10 -11.59 -1.32 0.14
CA GLN A 10 -12.68 -0.37 -0.11
C GLN A 10 -13.10 0.43 1.13
N LYS A 11 -12.91 -0.14 2.32
CA LYS A 11 -13.28 0.52 3.56
C LYS A 11 -12.25 1.62 3.88
N GLY A 12 -12.72 2.83 4.12
CA GLY A 12 -11.92 3.93 4.66
C GLY A 12 -11.50 3.64 6.10
N GLY A 13 -10.35 4.19 6.53
CA GLY A 13 -9.91 4.12 7.92
C GLY A 13 -9.37 2.77 8.40
N VAL A 14 -9.18 1.78 7.53
CA VAL A 14 -8.63 0.46 7.90
C VAL A 14 -7.11 0.41 8.03
N GLY A 15 -6.41 1.54 7.91
CA GLY A 15 -4.97 1.62 8.04
C GLY A 15 -4.17 1.32 6.77
N LYS A 16 -4.73 1.52 5.57
CA LYS A 16 -3.99 1.37 4.29
C LYS A 16 -2.73 2.23 4.27
N THR A 17 -2.89 3.54 4.34
CA THR A 17 -1.79 4.51 4.31
C THR A 17 -0.80 4.30 5.46
N THR A 18 -1.32 4.04 6.67
CA THR A 18 -0.46 3.70 7.83
C THR A 18 0.40 2.47 7.55
N THR A 19 -0.20 1.44 6.95
CA THR A 19 0.53 0.22 6.55
C THR A 19 1.53 0.53 5.44
N ALA A 20 1.14 1.31 4.43
CA ALA A 20 1.99 1.67 3.30
C ALA A 20 3.27 2.39 3.76
N ILE A 21 3.11 3.47 4.53
CA ILE A 21 4.23 4.24 5.08
C ILE A 21 5.14 3.36 5.94
N ASN A 22 4.56 2.66 6.92
CA ASN A 22 5.36 1.97 7.93
C ASN A 22 5.97 0.66 7.41
N LEU A 23 5.29 -0.05 6.50
CA LEU A 23 5.87 -1.22 5.84
C LEU A 23 6.99 -0.81 4.88
N ALA A 24 6.80 0.25 4.06
CA ALA A 24 7.85 0.75 3.17
C ALA A 24 9.10 1.17 3.95
N SER A 25 8.89 1.93 5.04
CA SER A 25 9.97 2.37 5.92
C SER A 25 10.68 1.19 6.60
N SER A 26 9.92 0.20 7.06
CA SER A 26 10.50 -0.99 7.71
C SER A 26 11.28 -1.86 6.73
N LEU A 27 10.81 -2.01 5.48
CA LEU A 27 11.55 -2.71 4.42
C LEU A 27 12.87 -1.99 4.12
N ALA A 28 12.86 -0.65 4.07
CA ALA A 28 14.08 0.14 3.85
C ALA A 28 15.07 0.00 5.02
N VAL A 29 14.60 -0.01 6.26
CA VAL A 29 15.44 -0.27 7.46
C VAL A 29 16.02 -1.70 7.44
N GLU A 30 15.29 -2.68 6.89
CA GLU A 30 15.80 -4.05 6.65
C GLU A 30 16.73 -4.14 5.41
N GLY A 31 17.21 -3.00 4.90
CA GLY A 31 18.23 -2.92 3.85
C GLY A 31 17.70 -3.08 2.43
N LYS A 32 16.38 -2.97 2.21
CA LYS A 32 15.78 -3.02 0.87
C LYS A 32 15.69 -1.64 0.24
N LYS A 33 15.86 -1.55 -1.08
CA LYS A 33 15.58 -0.34 -1.84
C LYS A 33 14.10 -0.32 -2.21
N VAL A 34 13.36 0.66 -1.70
CA VAL A 34 11.90 0.70 -1.75
C VAL A 34 11.40 1.96 -2.44
N LEU A 35 10.42 1.79 -3.32
CA LEU A 35 9.62 2.88 -3.87
C LEU A 35 8.21 2.79 -3.27
N LEU A 36 7.73 3.87 -2.66
CA LEU A 36 6.33 4.04 -2.29
C LEU A 36 5.66 4.95 -3.32
N ILE A 37 4.51 4.53 -3.83
CA ILE A 37 3.65 5.34 -4.70
C ILE A 37 2.38 5.66 -3.92
N ASP A 38 2.12 6.95 -3.72
CA ASP A 38 0.88 7.45 -3.15
C ASP A 38 -0.16 7.58 -4.28
N ALA A 39 -1.15 6.70 -4.31
CA ALA A 39 -2.21 6.67 -5.31
C ALA A 39 -3.56 7.13 -4.73
N ASP A 40 -3.52 7.95 -3.67
CA ASP A 40 -4.70 8.57 -3.07
C ASP A 40 -4.64 10.09 -3.28
N PRO A 41 -5.69 10.74 -3.86
CA PRO A 41 -5.75 12.19 -4.00
C PRO A 41 -5.64 12.97 -2.69
N GLN A 42 -5.90 12.32 -1.54
CA GLN A 42 -5.72 12.94 -0.23
C GLN A 42 -4.24 13.14 0.14
N ALA A 43 -3.30 12.54 -0.58
CA ALA A 43 -1.86 12.65 -0.40
C ALA A 43 -1.39 12.39 1.06
N ASN A 44 -2.06 11.44 1.74
CA ASN A 44 -1.77 11.15 3.13
C ASN A 44 -0.43 10.40 3.31
N ALA A 45 -0.03 9.56 2.35
CA ALA A 45 1.29 8.92 2.40
C ALA A 45 2.40 9.95 2.14
N THR A 46 2.15 10.88 1.23
CA THR A 46 3.06 12.00 0.91
C THR A 46 3.30 12.88 2.13
N SER A 47 2.23 13.41 2.71
CA SER A 47 2.31 14.28 3.90
C SER A 47 2.87 13.53 5.11
N GLY A 48 2.49 12.27 5.29
CA GLY A 48 2.93 11.43 6.40
C GLY A 48 4.42 11.09 6.39
N LEU A 49 5.11 11.29 5.26
CA LEU A 49 6.58 11.20 5.12
C LEU A 49 7.26 12.59 5.09
N GLY A 50 6.55 13.64 5.48
CA GLY A 50 7.08 14.99 5.63
C GLY A 50 7.24 15.76 4.32
N ILE A 51 6.67 15.27 3.21
CA ILE A 51 6.73 15.94 1.91
C ILE A 51 5.45 16.76 1.73
N ASP A 52 5.61 18.06 1.44
CA ASP A 52 4.50 18.97 1.19
C ASP A 52 3.97 18.77 -0.24
N PRO A 53 2.74 18.22 -0.42
CA PRO A 53 2.19 18.01 -1.75
C PRO A 53 2.12 19.25 -2.63
N LYS A 54 1.98 20.43 -2.02
CA LYS A 54 1.88 21.72 -2.74
C LYS A 54 3.22 22.20 -3.31
N LYS A 55 4.34 21.68 -2.81
CA LYS A 55 5.70 22.06 -3.24
C LYS A 55 6.30 21.08 -4.25
N MET A 56 5.61 20.00 -4.57
CA MET A 56 6.08 19.02 -5.54
C MET A 56 5.96 19.58 -6.95
N SER A 57 7.01 19.46 -7.75
CA SER A 57 7.03 19.83 -9.16
C SER A 57 6.24 18.84 -10.03
N SER A 58 6.25 17.57 -9.66
CA SER A 58 5.54 16.48 -10.35
C SER A 58 5.08 15.45 -9.32
N SER A 59 4.05 14.68 -9.68
CA SER A 59 3.40 13.68 -8.84
C SER A 59 2.98 12.48 -9.68
N ILE A 60 2.33 11.51 -9.08
CA ILE A 60 1.73 10.39 -9.80
C ILE A 60 0.67 10.85 -10.83
N TYR A 61 0.07 12.04 -10.66
CA TYR A 61 -0.90 12.58 -11.60
C TYR A 61 -0.27 12.79 -12.98
N GLU A 62 0.83 13.54 -13.08
CA GLU A 62 1.51 13.80 -14.36
C GLU A 62 2.01 12.50 -15.01
N CYS A 63 2.44 11.54 -14.19
CA CYS A 63 2.84 10.24 -14.71
C CYS A 63 1.69 9.48 -15.38
N LEU A 64 0.50 9.50 -14.77
CA LEU A 64 -0.67 8.79 -15.29
C LEU A 64 -1.33 9.52 -16.47
N VAL A 65 -1.42 10.86 -16.41
CA VAL A 65 -2.17 11.67 -17.36
C VAL A 65 -1.30 12.15 -18.52
N ASP A 66 -0.11 12.65 -18.24
CA ASP A 66 0.77 13.28 -19.23
C ASP A 66 1.89 12.34 -19.72
N ASP A 67 1.82 11.05 -19.35
CA ASP A 67 2.85 10.05 -19.67
C ASP A 67 4.26 10.47 -19.18
N TYR A 68 4.33 11.26 -18.09
CA TYR A 68 5.59 11.66 -17.50
C TYR A 68 6.32 10.44 -16.92
N PRO A 69 7.64 10.31 -17.09
CA PRO A 69 8.35 9.15 -16.60
C PRO A 69 8.33 9.08 -15.06
N LEU A 70 8.23 7.88 -14.50
CA LEU A 70 8.43 7.70 -13.06
C LEU A 70 9.86 8.02 -12.64
N ALA A 71 10.83 7.70 -13.50
CA ALA A 71 12.22 8.06 -13.26
C ALA A 71 12.41 9.58 -13.26
N GLY A 72 12.88 10.11 -12.13
CA GLY A 72 13.05 11.55 -11.90
C GLY A 72 11.84 12.23 -11.26
N THR A 73 10.70 11.51 -11.08
CA THR A 73 9.56 12.00 -10.30
C THR A 73 9.67 11.60 -8.82
N GLU A 74 10.44 10.53 -8.55
CA GLU A 74 10.67 10.07 -7.19
C GLU A 74 11.49 11.07 -6.36
N VAL A 75 11.10 11.25 -5.13
CA VAL A 75 11.81 12.06 -4.13
C VAL A 75 12.37 11.18 -3.03
N GLU A 76 13.53 11.53 -2.50
CA GLU A 76 14.09 10.89 -1.31
C GLU A 76 13.25 11.26 -0.08
N THR A 77 13.04 10.29 0.80
CA THR A 77 12.35 10.51 2.07
C THR A 77 13.33 10.65 3.23
N CYS A 78 12.81 10.89 4.43
CA CYS A 78 13.60 10.88 5.66
C CYS A 78 14.16 9.48 6.02
N VAL A 79 13.74 8.42 5.34
CA VAL A 79 14.22 7.04 5.55
C VAL A 79 15.18 6.67 4.42
N LYS A 80 16.45 6.41 4.76
CA LYS A 80 17.45 5.99 3.78
C LYS A 80 16.99 4.71 3.04
N GLY A 81 17.01 4.77 1.71
CA GLY A 81 16.60 3.64 0.85
C GLY A 81 15.11 3.61 0.52
N LEU A 82 14.31 4.54 1.08
CA LEU A 82 12.92 4.74 0.72
C LEU A 82 12.75 5.99 -0.15
N TYR A 83 12.19 5.79 -1.33
CA TYR A 83 11.81 6.82 -2.29
C TYR A 83 10.30 6.92 -2.37
N LEU A 84 9.78 8.10 -2.69
CA LEU A 84 8.35 8.37 -2.81
C LEU A 84 8.03 8.99 -4.17
N ILE A 85 7.02 8.46 -4.86
CA ILE A 85 6.25 9.21 -5.86
C ILE A 85 4.98 9.67 -5.15
N GLY A 86 4.92 10.97 -4.89
CA GLY A 86 3.83 11.54 -4.10
C GLY A 86 2.56 11.77 -4.91
N SER A 87 1.50 12.14 -4.19
CA SER A 87 0.20 12.50 -4.74
C SER A 87 -0.14 13.96 -4.46
N ARG A 88 -1.11 14.48 -5.20
CA ARG A 88 -1.73 15.78 -5.00
C ARG A 88 -3.23 15.66 -5.27
N ILE A 89 -3.97 16.69 -4.86
CA ILE A 89 -5.43 16.75 -5.05
C ILE A 89 -5.84 16.65 -6.52
N ASP A 90 -4.97 17.08 -7.45
CA ASP A 90 -5.19 17.03 -8.90
C ASP A 90 -5.46 15.60 -9.39
N LEU A 91 -4.98 14.59 -8.65
CA LEU A 91 -5.23 13.17 -8.96
C LEU A 91 -6.73 12.82 -9.01
N VAL A 92 -7.61 13.63 -8.40
CA VAL A 92 -9.07 13.49 -8.57
C VAL A 92 -9.47 13.60 -10.04
N GLY A 93 -8.82 14.49 -10.79
CA GLY A 93 -9.09 14.69 -12.24
C GLY A 93 -8.60 13.53 -13.10
N ALA A 94 -7.57 12.82 -12.66
CA ALA A 94 -6.94 11.75 -13.45
C ALA A 94 -7.93 10.65 -13.85
N GLU A 95 -8.91 10.32 -13.02
CA GLU A 95 -9.92 9.30 -13.37
C GLU A 95 -10.74 9.68 -14.61
N LEU A 96 -11.06 10.96 -14.77
CA LEU A 96 -11.79 11.47 -15.94
C LEU A 96 -10.90 11.54 -17.16
N GLU A 97 -9.68 12.02 -17.01
CA GLU A 97 -8.73 12.21 -18.11
C GLU A 97 -8.22 10.88 -18.68
N LEU A 98 -8.01 9.90 -17.82
CA LEU A 98 -7.63 8.55 -18.22
C LEU A 98 -8.72 7.83 -19.05
N ILE A 99 -10.00 8.21 -18.94
CA ILE A 99 -11.10 7.55 -19.69
C ILE A 99 -10.84 7.54 -21.20
N SER A 100 -10.24 8.60 -21.72
CA SER A 100 -9.95 8.75 -23.16
C SER A 100 -8.67 8.03 -23.60
N LYS A 101 -7.82 7.58 -22.68
CA LYS A 101 -6.56 6.92 -23.03
C LYS A 101 -6.76 5.46 -23.47
N PRO A 102 -6.05 5.01 -24.51
CA PRO A 102 -6.01 3.60 -24.87
C PRO A 102 -5.32 2.80 -23.74
N ASP A 103 -5.80 1.59 -23.49
CA ASP A 103 -5.27 0.73 -22.40
C ASP A 103 -5.14 1.44 -21.04
N ARG A 104 -6.09 2.31 -20.74
CA ARG A 104 -6.12 3.18 -19.54
C ARG A 104 -5.94 2.43 -18.22
N GLU A 105 -6.28 1.15 -18.18
CA GLU A 105 -6.13 0.29 -17.02
C GLU A 105 -4.69 -0.20 -16.80
N LYS A 106 -3.79 -0.01 -17.80
CA LYS A 106 -2.41 -0.52 -17.81
C LYS A 106 -1.36 0.58 -17.81
N VAL A 107 -1.74 1.84 -17.64
CA VAL A 107 -0.81 2.98 -17.71
C VAL A 107 0.28 2.82 -16.65
N LEU A 108 -0.10 2.59 -15.39
CA LEU A 108 0.87 2.42 -14.30
C LEU A 108 1.76 1.18 -14.48
N ALA A 109 1.23 0.10 -15.03
CA ALA A 109 2.02 -1.10 -15.32
C ALA A 109 3.12 -0.83 -16.35
N ARG A 110 2.82 -0.05 -17.42
CA ARG A 110 3.82 0.36 -18.42
C ARG A 110 4.90 1.25 -17.83
N LEU A 111 4.51 2.20 -16.99
CA LEU A 111 5.45 3.10 -16.32
C LEU A 111 6.37 2.34 -15.36
N LEU A 112 5.80 1.46 -14.53
CA LEU A 112 6.58 0.67 -13.57
C LEU A 112 7.54 -0.31 -14.23
N ALA A 113 7.20 -0.87 -15.39
CA ALA A 113 8.09 -1.75 -16.13
C ALA A 113 9.44 -1.10 -16.50
N GLN A 114 9.50 0.23 -16.55
CA GLN A 114 10.73 0.98 -16.88
C GLN A 114 11.67 1.17 -15.69
N VAL A 115 11.16 1.09 -14.45
CA VAL A 115 11.94 1.44 -13.25
C VAL A 115 12.01 0.32 -12.22
N ILE A 116 11.22 -0.76 -12.38
CA ILE A 116 11.08 -1.81 -11.36
C ILE A 116 12.41 -2.48 -10.97
N ASP A 117 13.32 -2.62 -11.91
CA ASP A 117 14.62 -3.25 -11.65
C ASP A 117 15.55 -2.39 -10.76
N ASN A 118 15.22 -1.12 -10.56
CA ASN A 118 15.92 -0.23 -9.65
C ASN A 118 15.56 -0.43 -8.17
N TYR A 119 14.51 -1.22 -7.87
CA TYR A 119 13.97 -1.40 -6.54
C TYR A 119 13.79 -2.87 -6.17
N ASP A 120 13.95 -3.19 -4.88
CA ASP A 120 13.59 -4.52 -4.36
C ASP A 120 12.08 -4.65 -4.20
N TYR A 121 11.43 -3.56 -3.73
CA TYR A 121 9.99 -3.48 -3.53
C TYR A 121 9.42 -2.16 -4.05
N VAL A 122 8.25 -2.24 -4.66
CA VAL A 122 7.40 -1.09 -4.94
C VAL A 122 6.08 -1.29 -4.19
N LEU A 123 5.74 -0.37 -3.30
CA LEU A 123 4.45 -0.36 -2.61
C LEU A 123 3.54 0.70 -3.21
N ILE A 124 2.25 0.39 -3.40
CA ILE A 124 1.27 1.34 -3.91
C ILE A 124 0.17 1.51 -2.86
N ASP A 125 0.09 2.71 -2.27
CA ASP A 125 -1.00 3.07 -1.34
C ASP A 125 -2.25 3.44 -2.14
N CYS A 126 -3.28 2.61 -2.09
CA CYS A 126 -4.50 2.80 -2.86
C CYS A 126 -5.54 3.59 -2.05
N SER A 127 -6.27 4.47 -2.75
CA SER A 127 -7.46 5.11 -2.19
C SER A 127 -8.55 4.08 -1.81
N PRO A 128 -9.53 4.43 -0.97
CA PRO A 128 -10.64 3.54 -0.65
C PRO A 128 -11.61 3.33 -1.84
N SER A 129 -11.49 4.15 -2.88
CA SER A 129 -12.28 3.99 -4.10
C SER A 129 -11.77 2.81 -4.94
N LEU A 130 -12.64 2.09 -5.61
CA LEU A 130 -12.27 1.11 -6.64
C LEU A 130 -12.35 1.73 -8.05
N GLY A 131 -11.97 3.00 -8.16
CA GLY A 131 -11.90 3.73 -9.43
C GLY A 131 -10.72 3.28 -10.30
N LEU A 132 -10.53 3.99 -11.41
CA LEU A 132 -9.55 3.63 -12.43
C LEU A 132 -8.10 3.67 -11.92
N ILE A 133 -7.80 4.54 -10.95
CA ILE A 133 -6.47 4.60 -10.32
C ILE A 133 -6.18 3.30 -9.54
N THR A 134 -7.15 2.83 -8.73
CA THR A 134 -6.99 1.54 -8.01
C THR A 134 -6.93 0.36 -8.97
N VAL A 135 -7.68 0.39 -10.07
CA VAL A 135 -7.58 -0.63 -11.14
C VAL A 135 -6.17 -0.63 -11.73
N ASN A 136 -5.58 0.54 -12.03
CA ASN A 136 -4.19 0.65 -12.49
C ASN A 136 -3.20 0.06 -11.47
N ALA A 137 -3.36 0.37 -10.19
CA ALA A 137 -2.50 -0.16 -9.12
C ALA A 137 -2.55 -1.69 -9.07
N LEU A 138 -3.75 -2.28 -9.08
CA LEU A 138 -3.93 -3.75 -9.04
C LEU A 138 -3.51 -4.42 -10.36
N THR A 139 -3.63 -3.73 -11.50
CA THR A 139 -3.17 -4.24 -12.79
C THR A 139 -1.64 -4.28 -12.87
N ALA A 140 -0.97 -3.32 -12.24
CA ALA A 140 0.49 -3.26 -12.17
C ALA A 140 1.10 -4.18 -11.10
N ALA A 141 0.34 -4.52 -10.07
CA ALA A 141 0.86 -5.25 -8.91
C ALA A 141 1.11 -6.74 -9.17
N ASN A 142 2.15 -7.29 -8.55
CA ASN A 142 2.34 -8.73 -8.45
C ASN A 142 1.40 -9.32 -7.38
N SER A 143 1.13 -8.56 -6.31
CA SER A 143 0.26 -9.01 -5.23
C SER A 143 -0.38 -7.84 -4.48
N VAL A 144 -1.38 -8.14 -3.66
CA VAL A 144 -2.11 -7.17 -2.86
C VAL A 144 -2.11 -7.54 -1.38
N ILE A 145 -1.72 -6.60 -0.51
CA ILE A 145 -1.96 -6.66 0.94
C ILE A 145 -3.32 -6.02 1.20
N ILE A 146 -4.14 -6.71 1.99
CA ILE A 146 -5.49 -6.29 2.34
C ILE A 146 -5.52 -5.99 3.85
N PRO A 147 -5.34 -4.72 4.27
CA PRO A 147 -5.52 -4.34 5.67
C PRO A 147 -6.98 -4.52 6.08
N VAL A 148 -7.20 -5.19 7.21
CA VAL A 148 -8.53 -5.52 7.75
C VAL A 148 -8.61 -5.03 9.18
N GLN A 149 -9.48 -4.07 9.45
CA GLN A 149 -9.79 -3.69 10.82
C GLN A 149 -10.72 -4.73 11.44
N ALA A 150 -10.40 -5.19 12.66
CA ALA A 150 -11.15 -6.21 13.37
C ALA A 150 -12.49 -5.65 13.91
N GLU A 151 -13.45 -5.43 13.00
CA GLU A 151 -14.81 -4.91 13.28
C GLU A 151 -15.87 -5.77 12.59
N TYR A 152 -17.14 -5.68 13.06
CA TYR A 152 -18.26 -6.51 12.61
C TYR A 152 -18.44 -6.61 11.09
N PHE A 153 -18.28 -5.50 10.35
CA PHE A 153 -18.43 -5.48 8.89
C PHE A 153 -17.13 -5.80 8.11
N ALA A 154 -16.10 -6.34 8.77
CA ALA A 154 -14.82 -6.60 8.13
C ALA A 154 -14.92 -7.57 6.94
N LEU A 155 -15.66 -8.67 7.10
CA LEU A 155 -15.82 -9.72 6.09
C LEU A 155 -16.64 -9.28 4.88
N GLU A 156 -17.64 -8.42 5.07
CA GLU A 156 -18.45 -7.89 3.95
C GLU A 156 -17.58 -7.02 3.01
N GLY A 157 -16.76 -6.13 3.59
CA GLY A 157 -15.85 -5.29 2.81
C GLY A 157 -14.81 -6.10 2.02
N ILE A 158 -14.31 -7.20 2.60
CA ILE A 158 -13.38 -8.13 1.95
C ILE A 158 -14.03 -8.78 0.73
N SER A 159 -15.27 -9.23 0.82
CA SER A 159 -15.96 -9.93 -0.27
C SER A 159 -16.08 -9.09 -1.54
N LYS A 160 -16.38 -7.79 -1.39
CA LYS A 160 -16.44 -6.84 -2.53
C LYS A 160 -15.07 -6.65 -3.18
N LEU A 161 -14.03 -6.47 -2.39
CA LEU A 161 -12.66 -6.33 -2.89
C LEU A 161 -12.19 -7.62 -3.58
N LEU A 162 -12.46 -8.79 -3.02
CA LEU A 162 -12.10 -10.08 -3.63
C LEU A 162 -12.78 -10.28 -4.99
N ASN A 163 -14.02 -9.83 -5.14
CA ASN A 163 -14.69 -9.86 -6.43
C ASN A 163 -13.98 -8.96 -7.45
N THR A 164 -13.59 -7.75 -7.05
CA THR A 164 -12.81 -6.85 -7.91
C THR A 164 -11.47 -7.45 -8.30
N ILE A 165 -10.73 -8.03 -7.35
CA ILE A 165 -9.46 -8.73 -7.61
C ILE A 165 -9.68 -9.86 -8.61
N ARG A 166 -10.75 -10.64 -8.48
CA ARG A 166 -11.10 -11.73 -9.43
C ARG A 166 -11.34 -11.21 -10.84
N ILE A 167 -12.06 -10.08 -10.98
CA ILE A 167 -12.30 -9.45 -12.29
C ILE A 167 -10.98 -8.97 -12.91
N ILE A 168 -10.14 -8.28 -12.13
CA ILE A 168 -8.83 -7.81 -12.60
C ILE A 168 -7.96 -9.00 -13.00
N LYS A 169 -7.89 -10.04 -12.17
CA LYS A 169 -7.14 -11.25 -12.46
C LYS A 169 -7.58 -11.94 -13.74
N SER A 170 -8.90 -11.96 -14.03
CA SER A 170 -9.43 -12.62 -15.24
C SER A 170 -9.23 -11.81 -16.51
N LYS A 171 -9.18 -10.47 -16.44
CA LYS A 171 -9.21 -9.61 -17.61
C LYS A 171 -7.95 -8.79 -17.89
N LEU A 172 -7.21 -8.41 -16.83
CA LEU A 172 -6.14 -7.43 -16.91
C LEU A 172 -4.80 -7.96 -16.43
N ASN A 173 -4.76 -8.68 -15.30
CA ASN A 173 -3.53 -9.15 -14.67
C ASN A 173 -3.70 -10.57 -14.11
N PRO A 174 -3.55 -11.63 -14.92
CA PRO A 174 -3.68 -13.02 -14.47
C PRO A 174 -2.70 -13.42 -13.37
N ALA A 175 -1.56 -12.72 -13.25
CA ALA A 175 -0.52 -12.99 -12.27
C ALA A 175 -0.78 -12.36 -10.89
N LEU A 176 -1.81 -11.51 -10.75
CA LEU A 176 -2.12 -10.86 -9.47
C LEU A 176 -2.45 -11.89 -8.40
N GLU A 177 -1.74 -11.85 -7.28
CA GLU A 177 -1.96 -12.72 -6.12
C GLU A 177 -2.41 -11.93 -4.90
N ILE A 178 -2.98 -12.60 -3.90
CA ILE A 178 -3.16 -12.03 -2.57
C ILE A 178 -1.87 -12.24 -1.80
N GLU A 179 -1.16 -11.17 -1.43
CA GLU A 179 0.02 -11.22 -0.56
C GLU A 179 -0.39 -11.64 0.84
N GLY A 180 -1.45 -11.04 1.36
CA GLY A 180 -2.03 -11.45 2.63
C GLY A 180 -3.08 -10.48 3.16
N PHE A 181 -3.88 -10.99 4.10
CA PHE A 181 -4.78 -10.21 4.94
C PHE A 181 -4.03 -9.78 6.19
N LEU A 182 -3.98 -8.47 6.45
CA LEU A 182 -3.29 -7.89 7.58
C LEU A 182 -4.32 -7.33 8.59
N LEU A 183 -4.42 -7.93 9.77
CA LEU A 183 -5.22 -7.35 10.83
C LEU A 183 -4.58 -6.07 11.34
N THR A 184 -5.37 -5.00 11.37
CA THR A 184 -4.97 -3.67 11.84
C THR A 184 -5.85 -3.23 13.01
N MET A 185 -5.31 -2.29 13.83
CA MET A 185 -6.00 -1.78 15.02
C MET A 185 -6.48 -2.91 15.95
N TYR A 186 -5.73 -4.00 15.95
CA TYR A 186 -6.07 -5.19 16.72
C TYR A 186 -5.91 -4.94 18.22
N ASP A 187 -6.90 -5.37 18.99
CA ASP A 187 -6.85 -5.38 20.45
C ASP A 187 -7.23 -6.77 20.96
N ALA A 188 -6.24 -7.53 21.43
CA ALA A 188 -6.40 -8.89 21.91
C ALA A 188 -7.35 -9.03 23.12
N ARG A 189 -7.66 -7.92 23.82
CA ARG A 189 -8.60 -7.92 24.94
C ARG A 189 -10.06 -7.97 24.46
N LEU A 190 -10.33 -7.62 23.19
CA LEU A 190 -11.66 -7.60 22.62
C LEU A 190 -12.01 -8.97 22.04
N ARG A 191 -13.08 -9.58 22.56
CA ARG A 191 -13.60 -10.86 22.07
C ARG A 191 -13.92 -10.82 20.58
N LEU A 192 -14.53 -9.75 20.11
CA LEU A 192 -14.86 -9.57 18.69
C LEU A 192 -13.60 -9.59 17.80
N ALA A 193 -12.51 -8.91 18.21
CA ALA A 193 -11.27 -8.89 17.45
C ALA A 193 -10.67 -10.30 17.30
N ASN A 194 -10.69 -11.08 18.37
CA ASN A 194 -10.23 -12.47 18.34
C ASN A 194 -11.12 -13.35 17.45
N GLN A 195 -12.45 -13.19 17.51
CA GLN A 195 -13.36 -13.94 16.65
C GLN A 195 -13.10 -13.64 15.17
N ILE A 196 -12.93 -12.38 14.78
CA ILE A 196 -12.64 -11.98 13.39
C ILE A 196 -11.28 -12.54 12.94
N TYR A 197 -10.28 -12.54 13.82
CA TYR A 197 -8.98 -13.15 13.51
C TYR A 197 -9.13 -14.65 13.21
N GLU A 198 -9.83 -15.39 14.06
CA GLU A 198 -10.07 -16.83 13.87
C GLU A 198 -10.91 -17.12 12.61
N GLU A 199 -11.92 -16.30 12.34
CA GLU A 199 -12.71 -16.42 11.11
C GLU A 199 -11.86 -16.19 9.86
N LEU A 200 -11.02 -15.16 9.85
CA LEU A 200 -10.07 -14.92 8.75
C LEU A 200 -9.12 -16.11 8.58
N LYS A 201 -8.55 -16.62 9.66
CA LYS A 201 -7.66 -17.79 9.63
C LYS A 201 -8.39 -19.04 9.11
N THR A 202 -9.64 -19.24 9.51
CA THR A 202 -10.47 -20.38 9.06
C THR A 202 -10.76 -20.31 7.57
N HIS A 203 -11.07 -19.12 7.03
CA HIS A 203 -11.45 -18.96 5.63
C HIS A 203 -10.25 -18.81 4.68
N PHE A 204 -9.17 -18.18 5.13
CA PHE A 204 -8.04 -17.78 4.28
C PHE A 204 -6.71 -18.45 4.66
N GLY A 205 -6.64 -19.17 5.78
CA GLY A 205 -5.47 -19.97 6.16
C GLY A 205 -4.17 -19.16 6.17
N ASP A 206 -3.18 -19.65 5.42
CA ASP A 206 -1.84 -19.06 5.30
C ASP A 206 -1.81 -17.70 4.56
N MET A 207 -2.92 -17.27 3.98
CA MET A 207 -3.04 -15.93 3.42
C MET A 207 -3.22 -14.86 4.50
N VAL A 208 -3.51 -15.21 5.76
CA VAL A 208 -3.55 -14.24 6.86
C VAL A 208 -2.16 -14.10 7.46
N PHE A 209 -1.63 -12.88 7.50
CA PHE A 209 -0.34 -12.63 8.15
C PHE A 209 -0.35 -13.09 9.62
N ASN A 210 0.76 -13.62 10.08
CA ASN A 210 0.94 -13.93 11.50
C ASN A 210 1.13 -12.66 12.32
N THR A 211 1.74 -11.66 11.70
CA THR A 211 1.88 -10.33 12.28
C THR A 211 0.53 -9.60 12.27
N VAL A 212 0.16 -9.02 13.42
CA VAL A 212 -0.99 -8.12 13.54
C VAL A 212 -0.51 -6.73 13.93
N ILE A 213 -1.19 -5.68 13.44
CA ILE A 213 -0.88 -4.30 13.81
C ILE A 213 -1.80 -3.88 14.95
N PRO A 214 -1.28 -3.64 16.16
CA PRO A 214 -2.11 -3.26 17.29
C PRO A 214 -2.64 -1.84 17.13
N ARG A 215 -3.74 -1.53 17.82
CA ARG A 215 -4.13 -0.14 18.03
C ARG A 215 -3.02 0.56 18.83
N ASN A 216 -2.41 1.58 18.23
CA ASN A 216 -1.27 2.28 18.81
C ASN A 216 -1.28 3.76 18.45
N ILE A 217 -1.24 4.62 19.46
CA ILE A 217 -1.33 6.07 19.30
C ILE A 217 -0.15 6.63 18.49
N LYS A 218 1.04 6.01 18.61
CA LYS A 218 2.23 6.46 17.90
C LYS A 218 2.11 6.35 16.38
N LEU A 219 1.34 5.38 15.87
CA LEU A 219 1.01 5.27 14.45
C LEU A 219 0.12 6.42 13.96
N SER A 220 -0.66 7.04 14.85
CA SER A 220 -1.51 8.18 14.52
C SER A 220 -0.78 9.52 14.71
N GLU A 221 0.15 9.61 15.65
CA GLU A 221 0.93 10.81 15.94
C GLU A 221 2.05 11.04 14.90
N ALA A 222 2.78 9.98 14.54
CA ALA A 222 3.96 10.05 13.69
C ALA A 222 3.74 10.83 12.37
N PRO A 223 2.63 10.64 11.62
CA PRO A 223 2.39 11.41 10.39
C PRO A 223 2.25 12.92 10.61
N SER A 224 1.78 13.37 11.78
CA SER A 224 1.71 14.80 12.09
C SER A 224 3.09 15.46 12.25
N HIS A 225 4.11 14.65 12.46
CA HIS A 225 5.52 15.05 12.47
C HIS A 225 6.24 14.77 11.14
N GLY A 226 5.54 14.27 10.12
CA GLY A 226 6.12 13.89 8.83
C GLY A 226 7.09 12.71 8.91
N LEU A 227 6.91 11.83 9.89
CA LEU A 227 7.81 10.70 10.17
C LEU A 227 7.04 9.37 10.17
N PRO A 228 7.64 8.27 9.68
CA PRO A 228 7.14 6.93 9.94
C PRO A 228 7.37 6.57 11.42
N ALA A 229 6.55 5.66 11.95
CA ALA A 229 6.62 5.29 13.36
C ALA A 229 8.00 4.76 13.79
N ILE A 230 8.74 4.10 12.90
CA ILE A 230 10.10 3.58 13.18
C ILE A 230 11.12 4.69 13.46
N LEU A 231 10.92 5.89 12.93
CA LEU A 231 11.75 7.07 13.22
C LEU A 231 11.16 7.92 14.35
N TYR A 232 9.83 7.94 14.50
CA TYR A 232 9.14 8.73 15.51
C TYR A 232 9.27 8.12 16.93
N ASP A 233 9.00 6.82 17.04
CA ASP A 233 9.09 6.05 18.28
C ASP A 233 9.42 4.57 17.95
N PRO A 234 10.72 4.24 17.77
CA PRO A 234 11.16 2.91 17.36
C PRO A 234 10.72 1.79 18.31
N GLU A 235 10.60 2.10 19.61
CA GLU A 235 10.23 1.12 20.64
C GLU A 235 8.71 0.90 20.74
N SER A 236 7.92 1.71 20.05
CA SER A 236 6.47 1.55 20.07
C SER A 236 6.04 0.21 19.48
N ARG A 237 4.98 -0.36 20.03
CA ARG A 237 4.41 -1.62 19.53
C ARG A 237 4.00 -1.51 18.05
N GLY A 238 3.54 -0.33 17.64
CA GLY A 238 3.17 -0.08 16.24
C GLY A 238 4.36 -0.15 15.28
N ALA A 239 5.49 0.48 15.64
CA ALA A 239 6.72 0.42 14.87
C ALA A 239 7.26 -1.01 14.80
N GLN A 240 7.41 -1.67 15.93
CA GLN A 240 7.93 -3.05 16.02
C GLN A 240 7.08 -4.05 15.23
N SER A 241 5.74 -3.91 15.26
CA SER A 241 4.86 -4.78 14.47
C SER A 241 5.06 -4.58 12.96
N HIS A 242 5.33 -3.36 12.49
CA HIS A 242 5.61 -3.14 11.07
C HIS A 242 6.99 -3.68 10.66
N VAL A 243 7.99 -3.65 11.55
CA VAL A 243 9.27 -4.33 11.32
C VAL A 243 9.07 -5.85 11.20
N GLN A 244 8.26 -6.45 12.07
CA GLN A 244 7.92 -7.87 11.97
C GLN A 244 7.18 -8.20 10.68
N LEU A 245 6.23 -7.35 10.28
CA LEU A 245 5.53 -7.48 9.00
C LEU A 245 6.50 -7.44 7.82
N ALA A 246 7.45 -6.50 7.82
CA ALA A 246 8.47 -6.40 6.78
C ALA A 246 9.30 -7.69 6.69
N LYS A 247 9.74 -8.26 7.82
CA LYS A 247 10.45 -9.53 7.86
C LYS A 247 9.60 -10.69 7.33
N GLU A 248 8.30 -10.73 7.67
CA GLU A 248 7.35 -11.73 7.18
C GLU A 248 7.17 -11.63 5.65
N VAL A 249 7.04 -10.41 5.11
CA VAL A 249 6.95 -10.14 3.67
C VAL A 249 8.23 -10.56 2.95
N ILE A 250 9.41 -10.20 3.47
CA ILE A 250 10.70 -10.60 2.89
C ILE A 250 10.82 -12.13 2.85
N LYS A 251 10.55 -12.81 3.96
CA LYS A 251 10.62 -14.28 4.06
C LYS A 251 9.67 -14.97 3.07
N LYS A 252 8.45 -14.45 2.93
CA LYS A 252 7.44 -15.00 2.02
C LYS A 252 7.88 -14.88 0.56
N ASN A 253 8.49 -13.77 0.19
CA ASN A 253 8.93 -13.52 -1.18
C ASN A 253 10.28 -14.15 -1.52
N SER A 254 11.17 -14.38 -0.53
CA SER A 254 12.43 -15.12 -0.74
C SER A 254 12.25 -16.61 -1.03
N ARG A 255 11.10 -17.21 -0.68
CA ARG A 255 10.79 -18.62 -0.91
C ARG A 255 10.18 -18.93 -2.28
N LYS A 256 9.81 -17.89 -3.03
CA LYS A 256 9.17 -18.01 -4.36
C LYS A 256 10.18 -17.92 -5.52
N HIS A 257 11.46 -17.74 -5.20
CA HIS A 257 12.59 -17.80 -6.11
C HIS A 257 13.45 -19.03 -5.79
#